data_01ae185c902f91e3c11ebd245da3ee10
#
_entry.id   01ae185c902f91e3c11ebd245da3ee10
#
_cell.length_a   1.000
_cell.length_b   1.000
_cell.length_c   1.000
_cell.angle_alpha   90.00
_cell.angle_beta   90.00
_cell.angle_gamma   90.00
#
_symmetry.space_group_name_H-M   'P 1'
#
loop_
_entity.id
_entity.type
_entity.pdbx_description
1 polymer ?
#
loop_
_entity_poly.entity_id
_entity_poly.type
_entity_poly.pdbx_seq_one_letter_code
_entity_poly.pdbx_strand_id
1 'polypeptide(L)'
;MRGLINKFTGQTKPYKVHVNTSAGVVTGLVRIQLETRDPQLQNTQVDFSVEILEAPQGAGATKRVTPGAAHTSWIAFHSHLLQNGVYTIQWRAGDCSDQIRVQVRNSGELANQVSTQLHSDQVPLFLTDSCDSALYRHDDAALRPWYDQPDCHARLDQLLDTGRVPAELESSFRQFLDEGWFEIENHLDDGLINRLNAAMDHAAQTGDSGFTPGSSQRLQRMHIKYDSFWDVTTYQKTQSVIDTLMQTPSTACQVIGFINGTQQAPHQDAIHLSVFPQGYMCGAWVALEDVQPDSGELVIYPGSHRWDLVMMKDAGIDKVSHARWSEFANTVEVRWQKLVDQSGVEPMIYRPKRGSLLVWHERLMHGGSRRLNKSLTRKSCVTHHFAQGGIIYYDSTGLPGRVIERDAKKKLLSRKTVRQLISQILAR
;
A
#
# COMPACT_ATOMS: atom_id res chain seq x y z
N MET A 1 4.88 7.55 -45.70
CA MET A 1 3.52 7.09 -46.00
C MET A 1 3.05 5.88 -45.16
N ARG A 2 3.88 5.17 -44.37
CA ARG A 2 3.42 4.07 -43.49
C ARG A 2 2.78 4.53 -42.17
N GLY A 3 2.91 5.77 -41.76
CA GLY A 3 2.33 6.28 -40.51
C GLY A 3 0.87 6.77 -40.57
N LEU A 4 0.31 6.86 -41.75
CA LEU A 4 -1.10 7.34 -41.94
C LEU A 4 -2.11 6.19 -42.13
N ILE A 5 -1.66 4.97 -42.37
CA ILE A 5 -2.56 3.84 -42.67
C ILE A 5 -3.16 3.24 -41.37
N ASN A 6 -2.49 3.38 -40.22
CA ASN A 6 -2.99 2.81 -38.95
C ASN A 6 -4.09 3.64 -38.25
N LYS A 7 -4.51 4.76 -38.80
CA LYS A 7 -5.63 5.56 -38.26
C LYS A 7 -7.02 5.12 -38.74
N PHE A 8 -7.09 4.22 -39.71
CA PHE A 8 -8.36 3.83 -40.34
C PHE A 8 -8.77 2.35 -40.19
N THR A 9 -7.94 1.50 -39.63
CA THR A 9 -8.33 0.13 -39.30
C THR A 9 -8.61 0.06 -37.80
N GLY A 10 -9.84 0.07 -37.37
CA GLY A 10 -10.27 0.04 -35.98
C GLY A 10 -9.79 -1.20 -35.16
N GLN A 11 -8.62 -1.71 -35.42
CA GLN A 11 -7.97 -2.78 -34.64
C GLN A 11 -7.45 -2.19 -33.33
N THR A 12 -8.06 -2.62 -32.24
CA THR A 12 -7.56 -2.34 -30.89
C THR A 12 -6.14 -2.92 -30.76
N LYS A 13 -5.17 -2.09 -30.35
CA LYS A 13 -3.80 -2.57 -30.07
C LYS A 13 -3.87 -3.74 -29.09
N PRO A 14 -3.14 -4.85 -29.32
CA PRO A 14 -3.19 -6.04 -28.46
C PRO A 14 -2.64 -5.80 -27.07
N TYR A 15 -1.82 -4.74 -26.91
CA TYR A 15 -1.24 -4.33 -25.63
C TYR A 15 -1.67 -2.93 -25.23
N LYS A 16 -1.72 -2.71 -23.94
CA LYS A 16 -1.78 -1.38 -23.32
C LYS A 16 -0.85 -1.35 -22.11
N VAL A 17 -0.49 -0.15 -21.70
CA VAL A 17 0.32 0.08 -20.52
C VAL A 17 -0.48 0.84 -19.48
N HIS A 18 -0.35 0.42 -18.22
CA HIS A 18 -0.82 1.14 -17.06
C HIS A 18 0.36 1.71 -16.29
N VAL A 19 0.25 2.96 -15.90
CA VAL A 19 1.17 3.61 -14.95
C VAL A 19 0.42 3.78 -13.64
N ASN A 20 1.04 3.42 -12.53
CA ASN A 20 0.47 3.61 -11.20
C ASN A 20 0.56 5.08 -10.79
N THR A 21 -0.31 5.89 -11.31
CA THR A 21 -0.33 7.35 -11.08
C THR A 21 -1.75 7.85 -10.95
N SER A 22 -1.95 8.82 -10.06
CA SER A 22 -3.17 9.62 -10.03
C SER A 22 -3.03 10.80 -11.00
N ALA A 23 -3.85 10.80 -12.04
CA ALA A 23 -3.94 11.92 -13.01
C ALA A 23 -2.62 12.29 -13.73
N GLY A 24 -1.71 11.34 -13.92
CA GLY A 24 -0.44 11.57 -14.65
C GLY A 24 0.65 12.24 -13.82
N VAL A 25 0.40 12.56 -12.55
CA VAL A 25 1.44 13.03 -11.61
C VAL A 25 2.02 11.83 -10.90
N VAL A 26 3.34 11.74 -10.84
CA VAL A 26 4.07 10.61 -10.25
C VAL A 26 5.05 11.08 -9.19
N THR A 27 5.15 10.29 -8.13
CA THR A 27 6.15 10.38 -7.08
C THR A 27 6.48 8.98 -6.57
N GLY A 28 7.64 8.78 -5.97
CA GLY A 28 8.03 7.47 -5.45
C GLY A 28 8.51 6.51 -6.53
N LEU A 29 8.21 5.22 -6.31
CA LEU A 29 8.49 4.16 -7.26
C LEU A 29 7.35 4.01 -8.24
N VAL A 30 7.59 4.37 -9.50
CA VAL A 30 6.59 4.43 -10.55
C VAL A 30 6.63 3.17 -11.40
N ARG A 31 5.55 2.37 -11.38
CA ARG A 31 5.45 1.14 -12.15
C ARG A 31 4.74 1.36 -13.47
N ILE A 32 5.34 0.91 -14.55
CA ILE A 32 4.78 0.83 -15.90
C ILE A 32 4.45 -0.64 -16.14
N GLN A 33 3.16 -0.98 -16.10
CA GLN A 33 2.66 -2.34 -16.22
C GLN A 33 2.14 -2.60 -17.63
N LEU A 34 2.68 -3.61 -18.31
CA LEU A 34 2.13 -4.09 -19.58
C LEU A 34 0.92 -4.99 -19.33
N GLU A 35 -0.16 -4.74 -20.03
CA GLU A 35 -1.35 -5.60 -20.06
C GLU A 35 -1.66 -6.01 -21.50
N THR A 36 -1.96 -7.30 -21.69
CA THR A 36 -2.53 -7.76 -22.94
C THR A 36 -4.05 -7.61 -22.94
N ARG A 37 -4.59 -7.20 -24.10
CA ARG A 37 -6.04 -7.17 -24.37
C ARG A 37 -6.51 -8.44 -25.10
N ASP A 38 -5.57 -9.20 -25.61
CA ASP A 38 -5.83 -10.45 -26.34
C ASP A 38 -5.61 -11.64 -25.40
N PRO A 39 -6.66 -12.43 -25.09
CA PRO A 39 -6.54 -13.59 -24.22
C PRO A 39 -5.54 -14.63 -24.77
N GLN A 40 -5.33 -14.70 -26.08
CA GLN A 40 -4.39 -15.64 -26.70
C GLN A 40 -2.93 -15.26 -26.41
N LEU A 41 -2.65 -14.01 -26.05
CA LEU A 41 -1.33 -13.49 -25.74
C LEU A 41 -1.00 -13.46 -24.24
N GLN A 42 -1.91 -13.90 -23.37
CA GLN A 42 -1.75 -13.80 -21.90
C GLN A 42 -0.49 -14.53 -21.37
N ASN A 43 -0.05 -15.59 -22.05
CA ASN A 43 1.13 -16.37 -21.67
C ASN A 43 2.29 -16.26 -22.69
N THR A 44 2.20 -15.33 -23.62
CA THR A 44 3.23 -15.14 -24.64
C THR A 44 4.31 -14.21 -24.09
N GLN A 45 5.57 -14.64 -24.19
CA GLN A 45 6.69 -13.79 -23.88
C GLN A 45 6.78 -12.68 -24.92
N VAL A 46 6.76 -11.42 -24.45
CA VAL A 46 6.84 -10.23 -25.30
C VAL A 46 8.06 -9.43 -24.93
N ASP A 47 8.82 -9.01 -25.93
CA ASP A 47 9.91 -8.03 -25.72
C ASP A 47 9.26 -6.69 -25.32
N PHE A 48 9.35 -6.36 -24.02
CA PHE A 48 8.83 -5.13 -23.44
C PHE A 48 9.97 -4.20 -23.06
N SER A 49 9.90 -2.95 -23.49
CA SER A 49 10.90 -1.93 -23.14
C SER A 49 10.29 -0.56 -22.92
N VAL A 50 10.97 0.26 -22.15
CA VAL A 50 10.65 1.69 -21.96
C VAL A 50 11.88 2.55 -22.24
N GLU A 51 11.64 3.77 -22.74
CA GLU A 51 12.66 4.76 -23.05
C GLU A 51 12.13 6.16 -22.74
N ILE A 52 12.92 6.97 -22.03
CA ILE A 52 12.59 8.39 -21.85
C ILE A 52 13.00 9.11 -23.12
N LEU A 53 12.04 9.66 -23.87
CA LEU A 53 12.28 10.42 -25.11
C LEU A 53 12.50 11.89 -24.84
N GLU A 54 11.74 12.46 -23.91
CA GLU A 54 11.78 13.88 -23.56
C GLU A 54 11.86 14.02 -22.05
N ALA A 55 12.71 14.92 -21.61
CA ALA A 55 12.93 15.26 -20.22
C ALA A 55 12.97 16.80 -20.08
N PRO A 56 12.78 17.35 -18.87
CA PRO A 56 12.98 18.75 -18.61
C PRO A 56 14.39 19.21 -19.02
N GLN A 57 14.54 20.49 -19.36
CA GLN A 57 15.83 21.05 -19.75
C GLN A 57 16.85 20.87 -18.62
N GLY A 58 18.01 20.28 -18.94
CA GLY A 58 19.06 19.94 -17.97
C GLY A 58 18.94 18.57 -17.30
N ALA A 59 17.84 17.83 -17.48
CA ALA A 59 17.76 16.43 -17.08
C ALA A 59 18.58 15.57 -18.06
N GLY A 60 19.50 14.76 -17.50
CA GLY A 60 20.44 13.95 -18.29
C GLY A 60 19.76 12.94 -19.24
N ALA A 61 20.58 12.39 -20.14
CA ALA A 61 20.16 11.65 -21.31
C ALA A 61 19.21 10.47 -21.08
N THR A 62 18.39 10.25 -22.10
CA THR A 62 17.49 9.12 -22.32
C THR A 62 18.17 7.76 -22.14
N LYS A 63 17.56 6.88 -21.38
CA LYS A 63 18.01 5.50 -21.21
C LYS A 63 16.90 4.53 -21.55
N ARG A 64 17.14 3.66 -22.51
CA ARG A 64 16.29 2.53 -22.83
C ARG A 64 16.60 1.37 -21.90
N VAL A 65 15.57 0.75 -21.35
CA VAL A 65 15.68 -0.46 -20.54
C VAL A 65 14.69 -1.52 -21.01
N THR A 66 15.11 -2.78 -20.88
CA THR A 66 14.31 -3.97 -21.14
C THR A 66 14.35 -4.85 -19.90
N PRO A 67 13.24 -5.47 -19.47
CA PRO A 67 13.28 -6.50 -18.44
C PRO A 67 14.25 -7.60 -18.82
N GLY A 68 14.92 -8.19 -17.84
CA GLY A 68 15.71 -9.40 -18.03
C GLY A 68 14.83 -10.55 -18.52
N ALA A 69 15.46 -11.70 -18.85
CA ALA A 69 14.81 -12.88 -19.46
C ALA A 69 13.67 -13.52 -18.64
N ALA A 70 13.44 -13.10 -17.42
CA ALA A 70 12.35 -13.56 -16.57
C ALA A 70 11.11 -12.71 -16.81
N HIS A 71 10.15 -13.19 -17.51
CA HIS A 71 8.70 -12.96 -17.60
C HIS A 71 8.08 -11.76 -16.84
N THR A 72 8.78 -10.65 -16.61
CA THR A 72 8.22 -9.49 -15.93
C THR A 72 7.45 -8.62 -16.92
N SER A 73 6.16 -8.49 -16.67
CA SER A 73 5.28 -7.61 -17.43
C SER A 73 5.32 -6.15 -16.91
N TRP A 74 6.36 -5.78 -16.17
CA TRP A 74 6.49 -4.44 -15.61
C TRP A 74 7.94 -3.93 -15.66
N ILE A 75 8.04 -2.62 -15.73
CA ILE A 75 9.28 -1.86 -15.51
C ILE A 75 8.92 -0.76 -14.52
N ALA A 76 9.78 -0.52 -13.52
CA ALA A 76 9.58 0.59 -12.61
C ALA A 76 10.74 1.57 -12.67
N PHE A 77 10.50 2.82 -12.28
CA PHE A 77 11.56 3.81 -12.13
C PHE A 77 11.41 4.61 -10.83
N HIS A 78 12.54 5.01 -10.26
CA HIS A 78 12.59 5.87 -9.10
C HIS A 78 12.43 7.34 -9.53
N SER A 79 11.24 7.91 -9.32
CA SER A 79 11.01 9.31 -9.66
C SER A 79 11.93 10.28 -8.89
N HIS A 80 12.36 9.90 -7.68
CA HIS A 80 13.29 10.67 -6.85
C HIS A 80 14.66 10.90 -7.48
N LEU A 81 15.06 10.07 -8.44
CA LEU A 81 16.29 10.23 -9.22
C LEU A 81 16.10 11.13 -10.45
N LEU A 82 14.90 11.67 -10.65
CA LEU A 82 14.56 12.56 -11.75
C LEU A 82 14.24 13.96 -11.21
N GLN A 83 14.58 14.97 -11.98
CA GLN A 83 14.14 16.35 -11.71
C GLN A 83 12.63 16.47 -11.84
N ASN A 84 12.03 17.39 -11.06
CA ASN A 84 10.61 17.70 -11.22
C ASN A 84 10.33 18.26 -12.62
N GLY A 85 9.29 17.77 -13.27
CA GLY A 85 8.92 18.20 -14.62
C GLY A 85 8.16 17.14 -15.41
N VAL A 86 7.95 17.44 -16.68
CA VAL A 86 7.19 16.56 -17.58
C VAL A 86 8.15 15.69 -18.37
N TYR A 87 7.85 14.40 -18.40
CA TYR A 87 8.58 13.38 -19.14
C TYR A 87 7.67 12.71 -20.17
N THR A 88 8.20 12.47 -21.35
CA THR A 88 7.58 11.62 -22.36
C THR A 88 8.32 10.29 -22.40
N ILE A 89 7.62 9.22 -22.05
CA ILE A 89 8.17 7.85 -21.97
C ILE A 89 7.57 7.05 -23.11
N GLN A 90 8.38 6.53 -24.02
CA GLN A 90 7.97 5.55 -25.03
C GLN A 90 8.02 4.16 -24.44
N TRP A 91 6.98 3.37 -24.67
CA TRP A 91 7.00 1.94 -24.45
C TRP A 91 6.89 1.18 -25.76
N ARG A 92 7.46 -0.02 -25.80
CA ARG A 92 7.39 -0.96 -26.92
C ARG A 92 7.08 -2.35 -26.37
N ALA A 93 6.20 -3.08 -27.03
CA ALA A 93 5.88 -4.47 -26.76
C ALA A 93 5.65 -5.22 -28.09
N GLY A 94 6.62 -6.04 -28.49
CA GLY A 94 6.66 -6.59 -29.84
C GLY A 94 6.63 -5.47 -30.88
N ASP A 95 5.75 -5.59 -31.87
CA ASP A 95 5.55 -4.57 -32.93
C ASP A 95 4.73 -3.36 -32.47
N CYS A 96 4.20 -3.36 -31.25
CA CYS A 96 3.39 -2.27 -30.72
C CYS A 96 4.25 -1.25 -29.97
N SER A 97 3.95 0.02 -30.17
CA SER A 97 4.54 1.10 -29.36
C SER A 97 3.54 2.24 -29.15
N ASP A 98 3.73 2.95 -28.06
CA ASP A 98 3.00 4.18 -27.77
C ASP A 98 3.79 5.03 -26.76
N GLN A 99 3.28 6.19 -26.44
CA GLN A 99 3.90 7.13 -25.51
C GLN A 99 2.96 7.39 -24.34
N ILE A 100 3.55 7.56 -23.18
CA ILE A 100 2.89 8.05 -21.98
C ILE A 100 3.58 9.33 -21.53
N ARG A 101 2.78 10.25 -21.02
CA ARG A 101 3.27 11.52 -20.49
C ARG A 101 3.04 11.53 -18.99
N VAL A 102 4.10 11.72 -18.21
CA VAL A 102 4.05 11.77 -16.75
C VAL A 102 4.67 13.06 -16.24
N GLN A 103 4.12 13.60 -15.17
CA GLN A 103 4.69 14.74 -14.46
C GLN A 103 5.33 14.25 -13.17
N VAL A 104 6.65 14.25 -13.11
CA VAL A 104 7.40 13.97 -11.88
C VAL A 104 7.22 15.15 -10.93
N ARG A 105 6.83 14.87 -9.71
CA ARG A 105 6.65 15.85 -8.64
C ARG A 105 7.10 15.26 -7.31
N ASN A 106 8.38 15.39 -7.03
CA ASN A 106 8.95 15.06 -5.74
C ASN A 106 8.91 16.33 -4.88
N SER A 107 8.25 16.29 -3.75
CA SER A 107 8.10 17.44 -2.87
C SER A 107 8.09 17.01 -1.40
N GLY A 108 8.54 17.92 -0.54
CA GLY A 108 8.63 17.66 0.89
C GLY A 108 10.00 17.17 1.33
N GLU A 109 10.25 17.26 2.62
CA GLU A 109 11.54 16.94 3.23
C GLU A 109 11.90 15.46 3.04
N LEU A 110 10.95 14.55 3.28
CA LEU A 110 11.16 13.10 3.10
C LEU A 110 11.58 12.76 1.67
N ALA A 111 10.91 13.34 0.65
CA ALA A 111 11.26 13.09 -0.74
C ALA A 111 12.69 13.56 -1.07
N ASN A 112 13.12 14.68 -0.49
CA ASN A 112 14.50 15.19 -0.67
C ASN A 112 15.53 14.28 0.02
N GLN A 113 15.24 13.81 1.24
CA GLN A 113 16.09 12.86 1.95
C GLN A 113 16.22 11.55 1.17
N VAL A 114 15.10 10.99 0.69
CA VAL A 114 15.09 9.79 -0.15
C VAL A 114 15.91 10.01 -1.42
N SER A 115 15.72 11.12 -2.12
CA SER A 115 16.49 11.45 -3.34
C SER A 115 18.00 11.46 -3.06
N THR A 116 18.41 12.13 -2.00
CA THR A 116 19.83 12.22 -1.60
C THR A 116 20.39 10.83 -1.31
N GLN A 117 19.65 10.00 -0.58
CA GLN A 117 20.10 8.67 -0.22
C GLN A 117 20.21 7.75 -1.44
N LEU A 118 19.20 7.77 -2.34
CA LEU A 118 19.25 6.95 -3.57
C LEU A 118 20.44 7.31 -4.45
N HIS A 119 20.79 8.60 -4.55
CA HIS A 119 21.99 9.05 -5.28
C HIS A 119 23.28 8.57 -4.59
N SER A 120 23.35 8.69 -3.26
CA SER A 120 24.50 8.24 -2.46
C SER A 120 24.75 6.74 -2.59
N ASP A 121 23.67 5.95 -2.54
CA ASP A 121 23.72 4.50 -2.63
C ASP A 121 23.81 3.98 -4.08
N GLN A 122 23.81 4.88 -5.06
CA GLN A 122 23.85 4.55 -6.50
C GLN A 122 22.72 3.61 -6.94
N VAL A 123 21.54 3.75 -6.32
CA VAL A 123 20.37 2.95 -6.67
C VAL A 123 20.02 3.18 -8.16
N PRO A 124 19.72 2.12 -8.94
CA PRO A 124 19.44 2.27 -10.36
C PRO A 124 18.14 3.04 -10.60
N LEU A 125 18.14 3.91 -11.63
CA LEU A 125 16.93 4.65 -12.04
C LEU A 125 15.78 3.69 -12.38
N PHE A 126 16.06 2.65 -13.14
CA PHE A 126 15.07 1.67 -13.60
C PHE A 126 15.27 0.31 -12.93
N LEU A 127 14.16 -0.31 -12.56
CA LEU A 127 14.06 -1.67 -12.07
C LEU A 127 13.26 -2.53 -13.06
N THR A 128 13.77 -3.72 -13.37
CA THR A 128 13.22 -4.59 -14.39
C THR A 128 12.90 -6.01 -13.91
N ASP A 129 13.30 -6.38 -12.69
CA ASP A 129 13.13 -7.72 -12.16
C ASP A 129 12.58 -7.73 -10.74
N SER A 130 13.25 -7.07 -9.81
CA SER A 130 12.86 -7.07 -8.40
C SER A 130 12.94 -5.67 -7.81
N CYS A 131 12.08 -5.43 -6.83
CA CYS A 131 12.14 -4.30 -5.94
C CYS A 131 12.03 -4.82 -4.52
N ASP A 132 13.14 -4.97 -3.83
CA ASP A 132 13.23 -5.58 -2.53
C ASP A 132 14.19 -4.84 -1.60
N SER A 133 14.28 -5.31 -0.35
CA SER A 133 15.09 -4.69 0.71
C SER A 133 16.59 -4.68 0.44
N ALA A 134 17.08 -5.47 -0.51
CA ALA A 134 18.50 -5.45 -0.87
C ALA A 134 18.91 -4.19 -1.65
N LEU A 135 17.92 -3.48 -2.25
CA LEU A 135 18.15 -2.24 -2.99
C LEU A 135 18.36 -1.02 -2.09
N TYR A 136 17.90 -1.09 -0.84
CA TYR A 136 17.81 0.07 0.05
C TYR A 136 18.58 -0.15 1.35
N ARG A 137 19.27 0.89 1.83
CA ARG A 137 19.91 0.87 3.14
C ARG A 137 18.91 1.16 4.23
N HIS A 138 18.50 0.12 4.96
CA HIS A 138 17.54 0.21 6.05
C HIS A 138 18.17 0.44 7.43
N ASP A 139 19.48 0.40 7.54
CA ASP A 139 20.27 0.55 8.77
C ASP A 139 20.55 2.02 9.13
N ASP A 140 20.32 2.96 8.22
CA ASP A 140 20.53 4.39 8.49
C ASP A 140 19.44 4.93 9.43
N ALA A 141 19.77 5.06 10.71
CA ALA A 141 18.87 5.58 11.72
C ALA A 141 18.47 7.05 11.47
N ALA A 142 19.30 7.83 10.79
CA ALA A 142 19.00 9.26 10.51
C ALA A 142 17.80 9.44 9.56
N LEU A 143 17.49 8.42 8.75
CA LEU A 143 16.36 8.45 7.81
C LEU A 143 15.03 8.03 8.45
N ARG A 144 15.07 7.42 9.65
CA ARG A 144 13.85 6.98 10.33
C ARG A 144 13.02 8.16 10.83
N PRO A 145 11.70 8.00 10.97
CA PRO A 145 10.85 9.05 11.50
C PRO A 145 11.20 9.41 12.95
N TRP A 146 10.71 10.54 13.41
CA TRP A 146 11.00 11.07 14.75
C TRP A 146 10.65 10.09 15.88
N TYR A 147 9.59 9.28 15.71
CA TYR A 147 9.15 8.31 16.71
C TYR A 147 10.03 7.05 16.81
N ASP A 148 10.90 6.81 15.82
CA ASP A 148 11.89 5.73 15.83
C ASP A 148 13.30 6.21 16.24
N GLN A 149 13.41 7.47 16.67
CA GLN A 149 14.68 8.03 17.13
C GLN A 149 14.89 7.74 18.62
N PRO A 150 16.15 7.65 19.11
CA PRO A 150 16.43 7.42 20.51
C PRO A 150 15.85 8.50 21.47
N ASP A 151 15.68 9.71 20.97
CA ASP A 151 15.15 10.87 21.70
C ASP A 151 13.67 11.14 21.40
N CYS A 152 12.90 10.14 20.94
CA CYS A 152 11.52 10.28 20.50
C CYS A 152 10.58 10.93 21.53
N HIS A 153 10.74 10.63 22.81
CA HIS A 153 9.94 11.28 23.86
C HIS A 153 10.21 12.80 23.95
N ALA A 154 11.47 13.22 23.93
CA ALA A 154 11.83 14.63 23.93
C ALA A 154 11.35 15.35 22.65
N ARG A 155 11.36 14.64 21.51
CA ARG A 155 10.78 15.16 20.25
C ARG A 155 9.28 15.31 20.35
N LEU A 156 8.58 14.36 20.97
CA LEU A 156 7.14 14.50 21.21
C LEU A 156 6.84 15.74 22.04
N ASP A 157 7.60 15.98 23.14
CA ASP A 157 7.42 17.17 23.98
C ASP A 157 7.58 18.46 23.16
N GLN A 158 8.60 18.54 22.29
CA GLN A 158 8.79 19.68 21.39
C GLN A 158 7.64 19.84 20.37
N LEU A 159 7.08 18.75 19.85
CA LEU A 159 5.96 18.78 18.93
C LEU A 159 4.67 19.26 19.61
N LEU A 160 4.47 18.89 20.87
CA LEU A 160 3.37 19.36 21.71
C LEU A 160 3.52 20.86 22.02
N ASP A 161 4.70 21.28 22.48
CA ASP A 161 4.99 22.69 22.82
C ASP A 161 4.83 23.63 21.62
N THR A 162 5.14 23.15 20.42
CA THR A 162 4.98 23.93 19.17
C THR A 162 3.60 23.80 18.54
N GLY A 163 2.67 23.03 19.14
CA GLY A 163 1.32 22.79 18.63
C GLY A 163 1.28 21.96 17.33
N ARG A 164 2.38 21.30 16.96
CA ARG A 164 2.44 20.37 15.81
C ARG A 164 1.76 19.04 16.12
N VAL A 165 1.67 18.67 17.38
CA VAL A 165 0.85 17.57 17.88
C VAL A 165 -0.21 18.18 18.80
N PRO A 166 -1.50 17.98 18.54
CA PRO A 166 -2.59 18.38 19.41
C PRO A 166 -2.50 17.70 20.78
N ALA A 167 -2.78 18.41 21.86
CA ALA A 167 -2.67 17.89 23.24
C ALA A 167 -3.54 16.64 23.47
N GLU A 168 -4.69 16.53 22.79
CA GLU A 168 -5.56 15.36 22.87
C GLU A 168 -4.94 14.08 22.31
N LEU A 169 -3.88 14.16 21.51
CA LEU A 169 -3.15 13.00 20.97
C LEU A 169 -1.92 12.64 21.82
N GLU A 170 -1.58 13.40 22.87
CA GLU A 170 -0.37 13.16 23.65
C GLU A 170 -0.32 11.73 24.21
N SER A 171 -1.35 11.30 24.94
CA SER A 171 -1.35 9.96 25.56
C SER A 171 -1.27 8.84 24.51
N SER A 172 -1.98 9.00 23.39
CA SER A 172 -1.94 8.05 22.27
C SER A 172 -0.55 7.96 21.65
N PHE A 173 0.10 9.09 21.45
CA PHE A 173 1.44 9.08 20.85
C PHE A 173 2.50 8.59 21.84
N ARG A 174 2.41 8.87 23.13
CA ARG A 174 3.29 8.26 24.14
C ARG A 174 3.13 6.74 24.15
N GLN A 175 1.90 6.23 24.12
CA GLN A 175 1.64 4.79 23.99
C GLN A 175 2.25 4.22 22.70
N PHE A 176 2.13 4.93 21.58
CA PHE A 176 2.77 4.49 20.32
C PHE A 176 4.29 4.40 20.43
N LEU A 177 4.92 5.38 21.10
CA LEU A 177 6.36 5.36 21.35
C LEU A 177 6.77 4.18 22.22
N ASP A 178 5.99 3.82 23.23
CA ASP A 178 6.35 2.77 24.20
C ASP A 178 5.97 1.39 23.72
N GLU A 179 4.78 1.25 23.12
CA GLU A 179 4.16 -0.03 22.82
C GLU A 179 4.01 -0.33 21.33
N GLY A 180 4.18 0.67 20.45
CA GLY A 180 4.07 0.53 18.99
C GLY A 180 2.65 0.57 18.47
N TRP A 181 1.66 0.92 19.28
CA TRP A 181 0.25 1.04 18.92
C TRP A 181 -0.50 1.99 19.85
N PHE A 182 -1.68 2.47 19.41
CA PHE A 182 -2.64 3.18 20.24
C PHE A 182 -4.06 3.00 19.73
N GLU A 183 -5.03 3.31 20.59
CA GLU A 183 -6.46 3.30 20.26
C GLU A 183 -7.07 4.71 20.40
N ILE A 184 -8.03 5.01 19.50
CA ILE A 184 -8.94 6.14 19.63
C ILE A 184 -10.37 5.59 19.60
N GLU A 185 -11.05 5.66 20.74
CA GLU A 185 -12.45 5.21 20.84
C GLU A 185 -13.40 6.14 20.07
N ASN A 186 -14.53 5.59 19.60
CA ASN A 186 -15.59 6.34 18.91
C ASN A 186 -15.08 7.18 17.71
N HIS A 187 -14.05 6.69 17.05
CA HIS A 187 -13.37 7.43 15.97
C HIS A 187 -14.17 7.50 14.68
N LEU A 188 -14.79 6.40 14.29
CA LEU A 188 -15.51 6.28 13.01
C LEU A 188 -17.00 6.58 13.18
N ASP A 189 -17.57 7.36 12.25
CA ASP A 189 -18.99 7.71 12.30
C ASP A 189 -19.89 6.49 12.05
N ASP A 190 -20.98 6.37 12.80
CA ASP A 190 -21.97 5.29 12.68
C ASP A 190 -22.52 5.12 11.26
N GLY A 191 -22.74 6.23 10.56
CA GLY A 191 -23.21 6.20 9.18
C GLY A 191 -22.23 5.50 8.23
N LEU A 192 -20.92 5.75 8.38
CA LEU A 192 -19.89 5.07 7.60
C LEU A 192 -19.76 3.60 7.99
N ILE A 193 -19.79 3.28 9.30
CA ILE A 193 -19.75 1.91 9.79
C ILE A 193 -20.92 1.10 9.22
N ASN A 194 -22.14 1.64 9.24
CA ASN A 194 -23.31 0.95 8.71
C ASN A 194 -23.19 0.68 7.20
N ARG A 195 -22.66 1.65 6.42
CA ARG A 195 -22.41 1.45 4.98
C ARG A 195 -21.32 0.40 4.72
N LEU A 196 -20.26 0.35 5.55
CA LEU A 196 -19.21 -0.66 5.44
C LEU A 196 -19.76 -2.05 5.74
N ASN A 197 -20.54 -2.20 6.82
CA ASN A 197 -21.18 -3.46 7.18
C ASN A 197 -22.12 -3.95 6.07
N ALA A 198 -22.99 -3.07 5.55
CA ALA A 198 -23.88 -3.41 4.43
C ALA A 198 -23.11 -3.85 3.17
N ALA A 199 -22.00 -3.21 2.85
CA ALA A 199 -21.15 -3.59 1.72
C ALA A 199 -20.51 -4.98 1.93
N MET A 200 -20.05 -5.28 3.14
CA MET A 200 -19.49 -6.60 3.48
C MET A 200 -20.56 -7.70 3.43
N ASP A 201 -21.73 -7.44 3.99
CA ASP A 201 -22.84 -8.41 3.98
C ASP A 201 -23.31 -8.69 2.55
N HIS A 202 -23.40 -7.65 1.70
CA HIS A 202 -23.69 -7.82 0.29
C HIS A 202 -22.60 -8.64 -0.42
N ALA A 203 -21.33 -8.34 -0.20
CA ALA A 203 -20.22 -9.09 -0.79
C ALA A 203 -20.24 -10.58 -0.35
N ALA A 204 -20.57 -10.86 0.91
CA ALA A 204 -20.70 -12.21 1.41
C ALA A 204 -21.87 -12.98 0.76
N GLN A 205 -23.01 -12.31 0.55
CA GLN A 205 -24.20 -12.92 -0.05
C GLN A 205 -24.03 -13.17 -1.55
N THR A 206 -23.34 -12.28 -2.26
CA THR A 206 -23.16 -12.37 -3.71
C THR A 206 -21.90 -13.11 -4.14
N GLY A 207 -21.03 -13.49 -3.19
CA GLY A 207 -19.72 -14.06 -3.49
C GLY A 207 -18.75 -13.05 -4.11
N ASP A 208 -19.05 -11.75 -4.04
CA ASP A 208 -18.15 -10.70 -4.48
C ASP A 208 -16.79 -10.82 -3.79
N SER A 209 -15.71 -10.55 -4.52
CA SER A 209 -14.33 -10.71 -4.01
C SER A 209 -13.93 -12.16 -3.68
N GLY A 210 -14.72 -13.15 -4.14
CA GLY A 210 -14.44 -14.56 -3.93
C GLY A 210 -14.63 -15.05 -2.50
N PHE A 211 -15.35 -14.28 -1.64
CA PHE A 211 -15.55 -14.65 -0.25
C PHE A 211 -16.39 -15.92 -0.11
N THR A 212 -15.92 -16.85 0.72
CA THR A 212 -16.65 -18.05 1.10
C THR A 212 -17.23 -17.87 2.50
N PRO A 213 -18.55 -18.02 2.71
CA PRO A 213 -19.17 -17.92 4.01
C PRO A 213 -18.50 -18.80 5.07
N GLY A 214 -18.28 -18.24 6.26
CA GLY A 214 -17.62 -18.93 7.38
C GLY A 214 -16.09 -18.99 7.30
N SER A 215 -15.49 -18.63 6.18
CA SER A 215 -14.02 -18.57 6.02
C SER A 215 -13.42 -17.37 6.75
N SER A 216 -12.09 -17.42 6.97
CA SER A 216 -11.29 -16.28 7.42
C SER A 216 -10.73 -15.47 6.25
N GLN A 217 -11.33 -15.58 5.09
CA GLN A 217 -10.88 -14.92 3.87
C GLN A 217 -11.01 -13.39 3.96
N ARG A 218 -10.01 -12.71 3.43
CA ARG A 218 -9.95 -11.24 3.37
C ARG A 218 -10.77 -10.72 2.19
N LEU A 219 -11.55 -9.67 2.42
CA LEU A 219 -12.23 -8.92 1.36
C LEU A 219 -11.29 -7.86 0.82
N GLN A 220 -10.62 -8.17 -0.29
CA GLN A 220 -9.64 -7.28 -0.92
C GLN A 220 -10.26 -6.46 -2.04
N ARG A 221 -9.67 -5.27 -2.33
CA ARG A 221 -10.07 -4.39 -3.44
C ARG A 221 -11.53 -3.91 -3.39
N MET A 222 -12.14 -3.92 -2.22
CA MET A 222 -13.53 -3.51 -2.03
C MET A 222 -13.79 -2.05 -2.45
N HIS A 223 -12.79 -1.17 -2.30
CA HIS A 223 -12.86 0.25 -2.72
C HIS A 223 -13.14 0.45 -4.22
N ILE A 224 -12.92 -0.56 -5.06
CA ILE A 224 -13.23 -0.51 -6.49
C ILE A 224 -14.73 -0.60 -6.72
N LYS A 225 -15.43 -1.38 -5.90
CA LYS A 225 -16.87 -1.68 -6.08
C LYS A 225 -17.77 -0.88 -5.14
N TYR A 226 -17.31 -0.62 -3.92
CA TYR A 226 -18.10 -0.04 -2.84
C TYR A 226 -17.55 1.31 -2.39
N ASP A 227 -18.37 2.35 -2.50
CA ASP A 227 -17.97 3.71 -2.14
C ASP A 227 -17.61 3.83 -0.66
N SER A 228 -18.26 3.07 0.24
CA SER A 228 -17.93 3.07 1.67
C SER A 228 -16.49 2.65 1.96
N PHE A 229 -15.92 1.73 1.16
CA PHE A 229 -14.52 1.34 1.26
C PHE A 229 -13.56 2.40 0.71
N TRP A 230 -14.01 3.21 -0.24
CA TRP A 230 -13.28 4.40 -0.64
C TRP A 230 -13.33 5.47 0.45
N ASP A 231 -14.54 5.70 1.01
CA ASP A 231 -14.76 6.71 2.05
C ASP A 231 -13.90 6.45 3.30
N VAL A 232 -13.79 5.17 3.76
CA VAL A 232 -12.91 4.85 4.90
C VAL A 232 -11.42 5.00 4.55
N THR A 233 -11.04 4.71 3.31
CA THR A 233 -9.66 4.87 2.84
C THR A 233 -9.21 6.33 2.84
N THR A 234 -10.15 7.25 2.61
CA THR A 234 -9.92 8.71 2.55
C THR A 234 -10.56 9.45 3.73
N TYR A 235 -10.81 8.76 4.83
CA TYR A 235 -11.47 9.35 5.99
C TYR A 235 -10.58 10.38 6.68
N GLN A 236 -11.01 11.64 6.63
CA GLN A 236 -10.20 12.78 7.02
C GLN A 236 -9.71 12.72 8.49
N LYS A 237 -10.53 12.24 9.41
CA LYS A 237 -10.10 12.11 10.81
C LYS A 237 -8.93 11.12 10.95
N THR A 238 -9.01 9.94 10.32
CA THR A 238 -7.91 8.96 10.31
C THR A 238 -6.68 9.52 9.62
N GLN A 239 -6.88 10.17 8.45
CA GLN A 239 -5.80 10.79 7.69
C GLN A 239 -5.06 11.83 8.52
N SER A 240 -5.79 12.71 9.23
CA SER A 240 -5.21 13.77 10.07
C SER A 240 -4.38 13.20 11.23
N VAL A 241 -4.86 12.16 11.89
CA VAL A 241 -4.11 11.49 12.97
C VAL A 241 -2.80 10.92 12.46
N ILE A 242 -2.84 10.23 11.31
CA ILE A 242 -1.65 9.60 10.73
C ILE A 242 -0.66 10.65 10.19
N ASP A 243 -1.15 11.69 9.52
CA ASP A 243 -0.32 12.79 9.02
C ASP A 243 0.38 13.50 10.19
N THR A 244 -0.33 13.68 11.33
CA THR A 244 0.23 14.24 12.56
C THR A 244 1.29 13.31 13.15
N LEU A 245 1.03 12.00 13.22
CA LEU A 245 2.01 11.03 13.70
C LEU A 245 3.28 11.03 12.82
N MET A 246 3.12 10.97 11.51
CA MET A 246 4.25 10.93 10.58
C MET A 246 4.92 12.28 10.35
N GLN A 247 4.30 13.40 10.79
CA GLN A 247 4.73 14.78 10.55
C GLN A 247 4.90 15.08 9.04
N THR A 248 4.18 14.35 8.19
CA THR A 248 4.14 14.50 6.74
C THR A 248 2.83 13.96 6.22
N PRO A 249 2.28 14.46 5.09
CA PRO A 249 1.10 13.88 4.47
C PRO A 249 1.30 12.39 4.20
N SER A 250 0.25 11.60 4.42
CA SER A 250 0.26 10.17 4.14
C SER A 250 -0.75 9.79 3.06
N THR A 251 -0.65 8.57 2.56
CA THR A 251 -1.56 8.03 1.56
C THR A 251 -1.81 6.55 1.82
N ALA A 252 -3.06 6.12 1.76
CA ALA A 252 -3.37 4.71 1.85
C ALA A 252 -2.95 3.94 0.59
N CYS A 253 -2.33 2.77 0.79
CA CYS A 253 -1.94 1.86 -0.30
C CYS A 253 -2.83 0.62 -0.38
N GLN A 254 -3.50 0.27 0.71
CA GLN A 254 -4.32 -0.92 0.80
C GLN A 254 -5.54 -0.68 1.69
N VAL A 255 -6.65 -1.34 1.36
CA VAL A 255 -7.82 -1.49 2.22
C VAL A 255 -8.31 -2.92 2.18
N ILE A 256 -8.54 -3.50 3.36
CA ILE A 256 -9.01 -4.88 3.51
C ILE A 256 -10.20 -4.88 4.47
N GLY A 257 -11.28 -5.57 4.09
CA GLY A 257 -12.39 -5.88 4.98
C GLY A 257 -12.26 -7.30 5.54
N PHE A 258 -12.74 -7.49 6.75
CA PHE A 258 -12.80 -8.79 7.43
C PHE A 258 -14.20 -9.00 7.99
N ILE A 259 -14.81 -10.11 7.67
CA ILE A 259 -16.06 -10.56 8.31
C ILE A 259 -15.74 -11.40 9.54
N ASN A 260 -14.73 -12.23 9.43
CA ASN A 260 -14.27 -13.10 10.50
C ASN A 260 -12.80 -12.82 10.82
N GLY A 261 -12.35 -13.16 12.03
CA GLY A 261 -10.94 -13.10 12.40
C GLY A 261 -10.07 -13.98 11.48
N THR A 262 -8.88 -13.47 11.11
CA THR A 262 -8.00 -14.15 10.15
C THR A 262 -7.29 -15.36 10.71
N GLN A 263 -7.14 -15.44 12.04
CA GLN A 263 -6.34 -16.47 12.72
C GLN A 263 -4.90 -16.53 12.18
N GLN A 264 -4.40 -15.39 11.70
CA GLN A 264 -3.05 -15.27 11.14
C GLN A 264 -2.02 -15.40 12.27
N ALA A 265 -0.96 -16.15 12.01
CA ALA A 265 0.17 -16.24 12.92
C ALA A 265 0.80 -14.85 13.19
N PRO A 266 1.50 -14.67 14.32
CA PRO A 266 2.22 -13.42 14.60
C PRO A 266 3.15 -13.04 13.46
N HIS A 267 3.09 -11.76 13.04
CA HIS A 267 3.86 -11.23 11.91
C HIS A 267 4.09 -9.72 12.05
N GLN A 268 5.06 -9.23 11.30
CA GLN A 268 5.30 -7.81 11.06
C GLN A 268 4.81 -7.46 9.65
N ASP A 269 4.09 -6.35 9.51
CA ASP A 269 3.56 -5.92 8.20
C ASP A 269 4.65 -5.44 7.23
N ALA A 270 5.76 -4.93 7.76
CA ALA A 270 6.81 -4.26 7.00
C ALA A 270 7.36 -5.08 5.82
N ILE A 271 7.39 -6.41 5.91
CA ILE A 271 7.87 -7.27 4.81
C ILE A 271 6.88 -7.38 3.65
N HIS A 272 5.58 -7.21 3.94
CA HIS A 272 4.51 -7.28 2.95
C HIS A 272 4.13 -5.92 2.39
N LEU A 273 4.35 -4.87 3.19
CA LEU A 273 3.98 -3.49 2.93
C LEU A 273 5.19 -2.63 3.29
N SER A 274 6.23 -2.76 2.48
CA SER A 274 7.53 -2.18 2.77
C SER A 274 7.60 -0.73 2.33
N VAL A 275 8.32 0.06 3.10
CA VAL A 275 8.61 1.46 2.78
C VAL A 275 10.11 1.75 2.95
N PHE A 276 10.64 2.64 2.12
CA PHE A 276 11.95 3.23 2.32
C PHE A 276 11.82 4.76 2.39
N PRO A 277 12.33 5.40 3.44
CA PRO A 277 12.96 4.81 4.64
C PRO A 277 11.96 4.03 5.50
N GLN A 278 12.48 3.11 6.33
CA GLN A 278 11.67 2.34 7.27
C GLN A 278 11.04 3.22 8.35
N GLY A 279 9.91 2.76 8.89
CA GLY A 279 9.14 3.43 9.93
C GLY A 279 7.97 4.26 9.37
N TYR A 280 7.99 4.62 8.09
CA TYR A 280 6.99 5.49 7.47
C TYR A 280 5.76 4.74 6.92
N MET A 281 5.40 3.62 7.54
CA MET A 281 4.13 2.92 7.31
C MET A 281 3.42 2.64 8.63
N CYS A 282 2.10 2.75 8.64
CA CYS A 282 1.28 2.28 9.75
C CYS A 282 0.00 1.61 9.25
N GLY A 283 -0.48 0.65 10.02
CA GLY A 283 -1.82 0.10 9.90
C GLY A 283 -2.82 0.92 10.69
N ALA A 284 -4.01 1.13 10.12
CA ALA A 284 -5.14 1.78 10.75
C ALA A 284 -6.37 0.86 10.64
N TRP A 285 -6.67 0.19 11.72
CA TRP A 285 -7.73 -0.82 11.78
C TRP A 285 -8.92 -0.30 12.57
N VAL A 286 -10.12 -0.51 12.05
CA VAL A 286 -11.38 -0.05 12.68
C VAL A 286 -12.27 -1.23 12.99
N ALA A 287 -12.77 -1.28 14.23
CA ALA A 287 -13.82 -2.21 14.64
C ALA A 287 -15.18 -1.76 14.06
N LEU A 288 -15.86 -2.62 13.30
CA LEU A 288 -17.17 -2.33 12.73
C LEU A 288 -18.32 -2.92 13.56
N GLU A 289 -17.99 -3.64 14.62
CA GLU A 289 -18.86 -4.18 15.68
C GLU A 289 -18.04 -4.29 16.97
N ASP A 290 -18.70 -4.49 18.10
CA ASP A 290 -18.02 -4.80 19.37
C ASP A 290 -17.32 -6.15 19.23
N VAL A 291 -16.01 -6.20 19.44
CA VAL A 291 -15.24 -7.45 19.34
C VAL A 291 -15.53 -8.32 20.57
N GLN A 292 -16.12 -9.47 20.34
CA GLN A 292 -16.49 -10.41 21.38
C GLN A 292 -15.37 -11.41 21.69
N PRO A 293 -15.29 -11.95 22.93
CA PRO A 293 -14.41 -13.08 23.23
C PRO A 293 -14.66 -14.26 22.28
N ASP A 294 -13.61 -14.96 21.89
CA ASP A 294 -13.65 -16.14 21.02
C ASP A 294 -14.08 -15.89 19.57
N SER A 295 -14.16 -14.62 19.15
CA SER A 295 -14.52 -14.22 17.78
C SER A 295 -13.36 -14.25 16.79
N GLY A 296 -12.13 -14.52 17.27
CA GLY A 296 -10.89 -14.40 16.49
C GLY A 296 -10.32 -12.98 16.57
N GLU A 297 -10.13 -12.52 17.80
CA GLU A 297 -9.66 -11.17 18.16
C GLU A 297 -8.26 -10.90 17.62
N LEU A 298 -7.86 -9.64 17.52
CA LEU A 298 -6.48 -9.29 17.31
C LEU A 298 -5.63 -9.64 18.54
N VAL A 299 -4.41 -10.11 18.25
CA VAL A 299 -3.37 -10.37 19.25
C VAL A 299 -2.25 -9.38 18.97
N ILE A 300 -1.83 -8.63 19.96
CA ILE A 300 -0.81 -7.60 19.88
C ILE A 300 0.30 -7.93 20.87
N TYR A 301 1.56 -7.75 20.48
CA TYR A 301 2.72 -7.88 21.35
C TYR A 301 3.26 -6.48 21.65
N PRO A 302 2.86 -5.84 22.77
CA PRO A 302 3.27 -4.48 23.09
C PRO A 302 4.80 -4.33 23.14
N GLY A 303 5.32 -3.24 22.57
CA GLY A 303 6.76 -2.97 22.51
C GLY A 303 7.53 -3.74 21.43
N SER A 304 6.88 -4.67 20.72
CA SER A 304 7.52 -5.51 19.71
C SER A 304 7.95 -4.77 18.44
N HIS A 305 7.51 -3.54 18.23
CA HIS A 305 7.99 -2.68 17.15
C HIS A 305 9.50 -2.37 17.28
N ARG A 306 10.07 -2.58 18.46
CA ARG A 306 11.51 -2.46 18.73
C ARG A 306 12.29 -3.76 18.55
N TRP A 307 11.62 -4.87 18.26
CA TRP A 307 12.29 -6.14 17.97
C TRP A 307 12.98 -6.08 16.60
N ASP A 308 13.81 -7.09 16.35
CA ASP A 308 14.45 -7.22 15.05
C ASP A 308 13.41 -7.26 13.92
N LEU A 309 13.66 -6.47 12.90
CA LEU A 309 12.89 -6.52 11.68
C LEU A 309 13.36 -7.68 10.82
N VAL A 310 12.44 -8.51 10.36
CA VAL A 310 12.75 -9.62 9.46
C VAL A 310 12.31 -9.26 8.05
N MET A 311 13.29 -9.04 7.16
CA MET A 311 13.07 -8.83 5.72
C MET A 311 13.53 -10.07 4.95
N MET A 312 13.20 -10.15 3.64
CA MET A 312 13.54 -11.31 2.80
C MET A 312 15.06 -11.54 2.75
N LYS A 313 15.86 -10.46 2.59
CA LYS A 313 17.33 -10.55 2.61
C LYS A 313 17.86 -11.13 3.92
N ASP A 314 17.25 -10.77 5.06
CA ASP A 314 17.67 -11.24 6.38
C ASP A 314 17.32 -12.72 6.56
N ALA A 315 16.20 -13.15 5.98
CA ALA A 315 15.78 -14.55 5.96
C ALA A 315 16.63 -15.42 5.03
N GLY A 316 17.43 -14.81 4.15
CA GLY A 316 18.27 -15.51 3.19
C GLY A 316 17.49 -16.16 2.05
N ILE A 317 16.31 -15.62 1.74
CA ILE A 317 15.46 -16.06 0.62
C ILE A 317 15.15 -14.90 -0.32
N ASP A 318 14.97 -15.25 -1.58
CA ASP A 318 14.50 -14.28 -2.58
C ASP A 318 12.98 -14.05 -2.47
N LYS A 319 12.47 -13.13 -3.30
CA LYS A 319 11.03 -12.92 -3.50
C LYS A 319 10.30 -14.25 -3.69
N VAL A 320 9.13 -14.40 -3.09
CA VAL A 320 8.30 -15.59 -3.23
C VAL A 320 7.08 -15.31 -4.10
N SER A 321 6.71 -16.28 -4.92
CA SER A 321 5.42 -16.32 -5.58
C SER A 321 4.40 -17.05 -4.69
N HIS A 322 3.12 -16.94 -5.04
CA HIS A 322 2.06 -17.66 -4.32
C HIS A 322 2.30 -19.19 -4.29
N ALA A 323 2.90 -19.75 -5.34
CA ALA A 323 3.24 -21.17 -5.42
C ALA A 323 4.41 -21.58 -4.51
N ARG A 324 5.24 -20.62 -4.09
CA ARG A 324 6.42 -20.85 -3.22
C ARG A 324 6.21 -20.30 -1.79
N TRP A 325 4.96 -20.03 -1.41
CA TRP A 325 4.66 -19.46 -0.08
C TRP A 325 5.13 -20.35 1.08
N SER A 326 5.28 -21.66 0.87
CA SER A 326 5.87 -22.56 1.88
C SER A 326 7.32 -22.22 2.23
N GLU A 327 8.10 -21.63 1.34
CA GLU A 327 9.45 -21.16 1.66
C GLU A 327 9.41 -19.98 2.62
N PHE A 328 8.47 -19.06 2.40
CA PHE A 328 8.24 -17.95 3.30
C PHE A 328 7.85 -18.43 4.70
N ALA A 329 6.91 -19.37 4.78
CA ALA A 329 6.48 -19.95 6.05
C ALA A 329 7.64 -20.66 6.79
N ASN A 330 8.44 -21.44 6.07
CA ASN A 330 9.55 -22.19 6.65
C ASN A 330 10.78 -21.34 7.02
N THR A 331 10.82 -20.08 6.64
CA THR A 331 11.95 -19.16 6.90
C THR A 331 11.52 -17.95 7.71
N VAL A 332 10.68 -17.07 7.15
CA VAL A 332 10.28 -15.81 7.77
C VAL A 332 9.36 -16.05 8.96
N GLU A 333 8.27 -16.85 8.78
CA GLU A 333 7.31 -17.11 9.86
C GLU A 333 7.99 -17.84 11.04
N VAL A 334 8.91 -18.73 10.77
CA VAL A 334 9.71 -19.41 11.82
C VAL A 334 10.57 -18.39 12.60
N ARG A 335 11.13 -17.39 11.94
CA ARG A 335 11.91 -16.34 12.63
C ARG A 335 11.00 -15.46 13.48
N TRP A 336 9.84 -15.08 13.00
CA TRP A 336 8.85 -14.35 13.79
C TRP A 336 8.42 -15.13 15.02
N GLN A 337 8.11 -16.42 14.86
CA GLN A 337 7.78 -17.28 15.99
C GLN A 337 8.91 -17.34 17.03
N LYS A 338 10.17 -17.43 16.56
CA LYS A 338 11.32 -17.40 17.44
C LYS A 338 11.46 -16.07 18.19
N LEU A 339 11.21 -14.94 17.55
CA LEU A 339 11.20 -13.63 18.22
C LEU A 339 10.13 -13.59 19.33
N VAL A 340 8.93 -14.10 19.04
CA VAL A 340 7.85 -14.21 20.03
C VAL A 340 8.27 -15.09 21.20
N ASP A 341 8.76 -16.31 20.94
CA ASP A 341 9.13 -17.28 21.98
C ASP A 341 10.26 -16.77 22.88
N GLN A 342 11.18 -15.98 22.32
CA GLN A 342 12.35 -15.44 23.05
C GLN A 342 12.06 -14.13 23.78
N SER A 343 10.98 -13.42 23.43
CA SER A 343 10.73 -12.09 23.97
C SER A 343 10.30 -12.07 25.42
N GLY A 344 9.62 -13.13 25.89
CA GLY A 344 8.95 -13.15 27.18
C GLY A 344 7.79 -12.16 27.31
N VAL A 345 7.37 -11.52 26.22
CA VAL A 345 6.23 -10.58 26.23
C VAL A 345 4.93 -11.35 26.15
N GLU A 346 4.07 -11.12 27.12
CA GLU A 346 2.71 -11.67 27.10
C GLU A 346 1.86 -10.98 26.02
N PRO A 347 1.21 -11.75 25.13
CA PRO A 347 0.36 -11.16 24.11
C PRO A 347 -0.91 -10.55 24.70
N MET A 348 -1.28 -9.38 24.23
CA MET A 348 -2.53 -8.74 24.57
C MET A 348 -3.63 -9.16 23.58
N ILE A 349 -4.77 -9.60 24.11
CA ILE A 349 -5.98 -9.87 23.32
C ILE A 349 -6.79 -8.58 23.23
N TYR A 350 -6.88 -8.02 22.00
CA TYR A 350 -7.50 -6.73 21.76
C TYR A 350 -9.00 -6.87 21.44
N ARG A 351 -9.84 -6.25 22.28
CA ARG A 351 -11.31 -6.30 22.21
C ARG A 351 -11.93 -4.90 22.23
N PRO A 352 -11.79 -4.14 21.16
CA PRO A 352 -12.32 -2.79 21.09
C PRO A 352 -13.84 -2.77 20.93
N LYS A 353 -14.40 -1.59 21.22
CA LYS A 353 -15.78 -1.27 20.89
C LYS A 353 -15.91 -0.89 19.40
N ARG A 354 -17.13 -1.06 18.89
CA ARG A 354 -17.49 -0.60 17.54
C ARG A 354 -17.12 0.87 17.35
N GLY A 355 -16.46 1.17 16.24
CA GLY A 355 -16.02 2.52 15.89
C GLY A 355 -14.65 2.91 16.43
N SER A 356 -14.01 2.08 17.27
CA SER A 356 -12.63 2.33 17.70
C SER A 356 -11.65 2.19 16.53
N LEU A 357 -10.68 3.10 16.48
CA LEU A 357 -9.51 3.05 15.59
C LEU A 357 -8.30 2.56 16.37
N LEU A 358 -7.67 1.52 15.88
CA LEU A 358 -6.34 1.06 16.30
C LEU A 358 -5.33 1.48 15.24
N VAL A 359 -4.27 2.19 15.66
CA VAL A 359 -3.11 2.50 14.81
C VAL A 359 -1.91 1.72 15.32
N TRP A 360 -1.18 1.06 14.42
CA TRP A 360 0.03 0.32 14.78
C TRP A 360 1.19 0.63 13.87
N HIS A 361 2.39 0.50 14.42
CA HIS A 361 3.66 0.63 13.73
C HIS A 361 3.91 -0.56 12.77
N GLU A 362 4.52 -0.34 11.62
CA GLU A 362 4.79 -1.37 10.60
C GLU A 362 5.55 -2.61 11.12
N ARG A 363 6.30 -2.43 12.18
CA ARG A 363 7.12 -3.48 12.82
C ARG A 363 6.45 -4.14 14.01
N LEU A 364 5.28 -3.66 14.43
CA LEU A 364 4.55 -4.26 15.56
C LEU A 364 4.20 -5.72 15.24
N MET A 365 4.64 -6.64 16.09
CA MET A 365 4.24 -8.03 16.02
C MET A 365 2.78 -8.14 16.43
N HIS A 366 1.96 -8.64 15.51
CA HIS A 366 0.53 -8.83 15.75
C HIS A 366 0.00 -10.02 14.98
N GLY A 367 -1.19 -10.47 15.33
CA GLY A 367 -1.82 -11.63 14.68
C GLY A 367 -3.30 -11.73 14.98
N GLY A 368 -3.87 -12.92 14.77
CA GLY A 368 -5.28 -13.21 15.09
C GLY A 368 -5.39 -14.41 16.00
N SER A 369 -6.19 -14.30 17.06
CA SER A 369 -6.51 -15.42 17.93
C SER A 369 -7.34 -16.48 17.20
N ARG A 370 -7.41 -17.67 17.76
CA ARG A 370 -8.30 -18.74 17.24
C ARG A 370 -9.76 -18.31 17.42
N ARG A 371 -10.54 -18.43 16.35
CA ARG A 371 -11.99 -18.26 16.40
C ARG A 371 -12.63 -19.51 16.98
N LEU A 372 -12.85 -19.53 18.30
CA LEU A 372 -13.43 -20.67 19.01
C LEU A 372 -14.95 -20.69 18.84
N ASN A 373 -15.60 -19.54 18.85
CA ASN A 373 -17.05 -19.42 18.61
C ASN A 373 -17.32 -19.06 17.14
N LYS A 374 -17.65 -20.04 16.32
CA LYS A 374 -17.92 -19.89 14.89
C LYS A 374 -19.24 -19.17 14.58
N SER A 375 -20.12 -18.96 15.57
CA SER A 375 -21.35 -18.18 15.39
C SER A 375 -21.11 -16.67 15.43
N LEU A 376 -19.98 -16.23 15.98
CA LEU A 376 -19.61 -14.83 16.06
C LEU A 376 -18.86 -14.39 14.78
N THR A 377 -19.06 -13.15 14.40
CA THR A 377 -18.21 -12.44 13.43
C THR A 377 -17.18 -11.57 14.17
N ARG A 378 -16.22 -11.03 13.43
CA ARG A 378 -15.35 -9.95 13.86
C ARG A 378 -15.18 -8.98 12.70
N LYS A 379 -16.27 -8.26 12.39
CA LYS A 379 -16.28 -7.33 11.27
C LYS A 379 -15.35 -6.15 11.55
N SER A 380 -14.46 -5.93 10.62
CA SER A 380 -13.45 -4.87 10.72
C SER A 380 -12.94 -4.47 9.35
N CYS A 381 -12.26 -3.33 9.31
CA CYS A 381 -11.59 -2.83 8.13
C CYS A 381 -10.21 -2.33 8.52
N VAL A 382 -9.19 -2.63 7.74
CA VAL A 382 -7.86 -2.05 7.88
C VAL A 382 -7.49 -1.26 6.64
N THR A 383 -6.86 -0.11 6.85
CA THR A 383 -6.16 0.66 5.82
C THR A 383 -4.68 0.74 6.21
N HIS A 384 -3.78 0.63 5.21
CA HIS A 384 -2.35 0.82 5.43
C HIS A 384 -1.92 2.12 4.77
N HIS A 385 -1.25 2.96 5.54
CA HIS A 385 -0.86 4.31 5.14
C HIS A 385 0.65 4.44 5.09
N PHE A 386 1.13 5.12 4.05
CA PHE A 386 2.54 5.44 3.84
C PHE A 386 2.74 6.94 3.79
N ALA A 387 3.84 7.41 4.35
CA ALA A 387 4.26 8.80 4.22
C ALA A 387 4.52 9.15 2.74
N GLN A 388 4.00 10.29 2.30
CA GLN A 388 4.27 10.80 0.96
C GLN A 388 5.74 11.19 0.84
N GLY A 389 6.37 10.77 -0.24
CA GLY A 389 7.82 10.96 -0.44
C GLY A 389 8.64 9.71 -0.16
N GLY A 390 8.09 8.71 0.55
CA GLY A 390 8.70 7.39 0.69
C GLY A 390 8.57 6.54 -0.58
N ILE A 391 9.37 5.49 -0.65
CA ILE A 391 9.31 4.47 -1.71
C ILE A 391 8.54 3.28 -1.17
N ILE A 392 7.44 2.94 -1.83
CA ILE A 392 6.59 1.80 -1.45
C ILE A 392 6.95 0.60 -2.30
N TYR A 393 7.16 -0.55 -1.67
CA TYR A 393 7.42 -1.82 -2.36
C TYR A 393 6.88 -2.99 -1.53
N TYR A 394 6.97 -4.21 -2.08
CA TYR A 394 6.51 -5.43 -1.41
C TYR A 394 7.69 -6.40 -1.35
N ASP A 395 8.45 -6.37 -0.28
CA ASP A 395 9.70 -7.14 -0.13
C ASP A 395 9.45 -8.64 -0.34
N SER A 396 8.39 -9.18 0.25
CA SER A 396 8.03 -10.60 0.12
C SER A 396 7.83 -11.06 -1.33
N THR A 397 7.42 -10.18 -2.23
CA THR A 397 7.14 -10.53 -3.63
C THR A 397 8.07 -9.87 -4.63
N GLY A 398 8.93 -8.95 -4.19
CA GLY A 398 9.82 -8.18 -5.06
C GLY A 398 9.11 -7.25 -6.03
N LEU A 399 7.89 -6.83 -5.71
CA LEU A 399 7.09 -5.98 -6.59
C LEU A 399 7.12 -4.51 -6.14
N PRO A 400 7.13 -3.55 -7.09
CA PRO A 400 6.88 -2.16 -6.76
C PRO A 400 5.50 -1.98 -6.11
N GLY A 401 5.44 -1.22 -5.03
CA GLY A 401 4.20 -0.89 -4.36
C GLY A 401 3.33 0.07 -5.16
N ARG A 402 2.11 0.28 -4.70
CA ARG A 402 1.17 1.21 -5.33
C ARG A 402 0.24 1.81 -4.27
N VAL A 403 -0.16 3.04 -4.48
CA VAL A 403 -1.23 3.66 -3.73
C VAL A 403 -2.60 3.20 -4.25
N ILE A 404 -3.62 3.30 -3.40
CA ILE A 404 -5.00 3.05 -3.81
C ILE A 404 -5.47 4.18 -4.72
N GLU A 405 -6.06 3.80 -5.84
CA GLU A 405 -6.71 4.71 -6.77
C GLU A 405 -8.18 4.35 -6.96
N ARG A 406 -9.02 5.35 -7.04
CA ARG A 406 -10.42 5.15 -7.42
C ARG A 406 -10.50 4.88 -8.92
N ASP A 407 -11.15 3.79 -9.31
CA ASP A 407 -11.29 3.41 -10.72
C ASP A 407 -11.96 4.55 -11.53
N ALA A 408 -11.21 5.15 -12.46
CA ALA A 408 -11.68 6.20 -13.34
C ALA A 408 -12.88 5.75 -14.22
N LYS A 409 -13.05 4.43 -14.44
CA LYS A 409 -14.20 3.90 -15.18
C LYS A 409 -15.53 4.10 -14.44
N LYS A 410 -15.52 4.04 -13.09
CA LYS A 410 -16.74 4.31 -12.30
C LYS A 410 -17.19 5.77 -12.44
N LYS A 411 -16.26 6.73 -12.55
CA LYS A 411 -16.56 8.13 -12.84
C LYS A 411 -17.18 8.33 -14.23
N LEU A 412 -16.74 7.57 -15.24
CA LEU A 412 -17.28 7.64 -16.60
C LEU A 412 -18.70 7.04 -16.67
N LEU A 413 -18.96 5.94 -15.96
CA LEU A 413 -20.30 5.34 -15.88
C LEU A 413 -21.29 6.26 -15.17
N SER A 414 -20.88 6.91 -14.08
CA SER A 414 -21.72 7.89 -13.38
C SER A 414 -22.01 9.12 -14.24
N ARG A 415 -21.02 9.62 -14.99
CA ARG A 415 -21.23 10.71 -15.97
C ARG A 415 -22.11 10.29 -17.15
N LYS A 416 -22.02 9.04 -17.59
CA LYS A 416 -22.89 8.49 -18.66
C LYS A 416 -24.31 8.32 -18.14
N THR A 417 -24.50 7.86 -16.91
CA THR A 417 -25.80 7.76 -16.24
C THR A 417 -26.42 9.13 -16.02
N VAL A 418 -25.63 10.12 -15.57
CA VAL A 418 -26.08 11.50 -15.41
C VAL A 418 -26.45 12.12 -16.76
N ARG A 419 -25.68 11.91 -17.82
CA ARG A 419 -26.04 12.37 -19.18
C ARG A 419 -27.31 11.70 -19.70
N GLN A 420 -27.50 10.39 -19.44
CA GLN A 420 -28.73 9.69 -19.78
C GLN A 420 -29.93 10.22 -18.98
N LEU A 421 -29.77 10.49 -17.68
CA LEU A 421 -30.83 11.12 -16.88
C LEU A 421 -31.16 12.53 -17.39
N ILE A 422 -30.16 13.34 -17.71
CA ILE A 422 -30.35 14.69 -18.26
C ILE A 422 -31.04 14.61 -19.62
N SER A 423 -30.68 13.69 -20.51
CA SER A 423 -31.37 13.53 -21.80
C SER A 423 -32.81 13.02 -21.66
N GLN A 424 -33.10 12.22 -20.64
CA GLN A 424 -34.49 11.79 -20.34
C GLN A 424 -35.34 12.91 -19.71
N ILE A 425 -34.73 13.82 -18.97
CA ILE A 425 -35.43 15.00 -18.40
C ILE A 425 -35.71 16.05 -19.48
N LEU A 426 -34.77 16.21 -20.44
CA LEU A 426 -34.93 17.16 -21.55
C LEU A 426 -35.81 16.62 -22.69
N ALA A 427 -36.16 15.33 -22.70
CA ALA A 427 -37.04 14.70 -23.68
C ALA A 427 -38.49 14.58 -23.18
N ARG A 428 -38.80 15.08 -22.00
CA ARG A 428 -40.15 15.27 -21.43
C ARG A 428 -40.51 16.76 -21.40
#